data_bf63fd289b44eb34978f15c18c2011b5
#
_entry.id   bf63fd289b44eb34978f15c18c2011b5
#
_cell.length_a   1.000
_cell.length_b   1.000
_cell.length_c   1.000
_cell.angle_alpha   90.00
_cell.angle_beta   90.00
_cell.angle_gamma   90.00
#
_symmetry.space_group_name_H-M   'P 1'
#
loop_
_entity.id
_entity.type
_entity.pdbx_description
1 polymer ?
#
loop_
_entity_poly.entity_id
_entity_poly.type
_entity_poly.pdbx_seq_one_letter_code
_entity_poly.pdbx_strand_id
1 'polypeptide(L)'
;IMGQEIGDMDGSLDSTGSGIIYLSETISKIMFEKPNNFKERIIASKISGNDNGYSYNSARGSAFDFYGNTVSLGAKMISPIADNAFSYYKYVLEGTFQDENNQMINKIKLIPRRDAEPVFEGYIYIVEDSWAIYGVDVEIKGYRAKQEFMNTMNLKQNFSYNNKTHIWSKNSQSLEFNAGAFGITFLGKFTHVFTNYEFPDAFTKKTFSNEILSFEENANKKDSTFWNTIRPVPLTLEESKDYIKKDSLQILRKSDKYLDSIDAKNNKFKIYDILTGYSYKNSKKNQNFSYDGLTDLTSFSYNTVQGYNLNSGFAFTTFNEENGKYTRLKSTFNYGFAEDRLRVLGNFIHRFNTQNYATLSVSGGTTV
;
A
#
# COMPACT_ATOMS: atom_id res chain seq x y z
N ILE A 1 -21.84 -20.15 -6.26
CA ILE A 1 -20.91 -19.19 -6.88
C ILE A 1 -19.81 -18.91 -5.86
N MET A 2 -19.01 -19.87 -5.49
CA MET A 2 -17.77 -19.66 -4.73
C MET A 2 -16.91 -20.91 -4.94
N GLY A 3 -16.42 -21.05 -6.15
CA GLY A 3 -15.47 -22.06 -6.57
C GLY A 3 -14.55 -21.49 -7.65
N GLN A 4 -14.36 -20.17 -7.61
CA GLN A 4 -13.12 -19.65 -8.18
C GLN A 4 -12.05 -20.03 -7.16
N GLU A 5 -11.17 -20.94 -7.55
CA GLU A 5 -9.84 -21.04 -7.01
C GLU A 5 -9.42 -19.64 -6.63
N ILE A 6 -9.00 -19.45 -5.38
CA ILE A 6 -8.18 -18.31 -5.01
C ILE A 6 -6.94 -18.56 -5.84
N GLY A 7 -7.01 -18.12 -7.08
CA GLY A 7 -6.02 -18.43 -8.10
C GLY A 7 -4.72 -18.00 -7.53
N ASP A 8 -3.72 -18.86 -7.61
CA ASP A 8 -2.33 -18.67 -7.29
C ASP A 8 -1.98 -17.17 -7.26
N MET A 9 -2.32 -16.44 -6.17
CA MET A 9 -2.20 -15.00 -6.04
C MET A 9 -0.87 -14.54 -6.64
N ASP A 10 -0.81 -14.58 -7.98
CA ASP A 10 0.34 -14.27 -8.82
C ASP A 10 1.60 -15.12 -8.54
N GLY A 11 1.47 -16.40 -8.15
CA GLY A 11 2.59 -17.27 -7.78
C GLY A 11 3.11 -17.01 -6.36
N SER A 12 2.38 -16.23 -5.56
CA SER A 12 2.76 -15.92 -4.18
C SER A 12 2.53 -17.10 -3.25
N LEU A 13 1.51 -17.91 -3.53
CA LEU A 13 1.16 -19.07 -2.70
C LEU A 13 1.79 -20.37 -3.24
N ASP A 14 2.00 -21.33 -2.38
CA ASP A 14 2.38 -22.69 -2.72
C ASP A 14 1.16 -23.61 -2.89
N SER A 15 1.38 -24.91 -3.15
CA SER A 15 0.30 -25.88 -3.34
C SER A 15 -0.55 -26.12 -2.07
N THR A 16 -0.10 -25.65 -0.92
CA THR A 16 -0.85 -25.71 0.35
C THR A 16 -1.64 -24.44 0.63
N GLY A 17 -1.54 -23.43 -0.25
CA GLY A 17 -2.13 -22.12 -0.05
C GLY A 17 -1.37 -21.21 0.91
N SER A 18 -0.11 -21.54 1.23
CA SER A 18 0.75 -20.77 2.12
C SER A 18 1.78 -19.96 1.32
N GLY A 19 2.12 -18.77 1.78
CA GLY A 19 3.17 -17.94 1.17
C GLY A 19 3.08 -16.47 1.54
N ILE A 20 4.05 -15.71 1.07
CA ILE A 20 4.09 -14.26 1.29
C ILE A 20 3.29 -13.58 0.19
N ILE A 21 2.16 -12.99 0.54
CA ILE A 21 1.31 -12.26 -0.40
C ILE A 21 1.96 -10.94 -0.80
N TYR A 22 2.45 -10.20 0.20
CA TYR A 22 3.04 -8.88 0.01
C TYR A 22 4.28 -8.70 0.88
N LEU A 23 5.38 -8.31 0.28
CA LEU A 23 6.63 -7.97 0.94
C LEU A 23 7.18 -6.68 0.36
N SER A 24 7.47 -5.71 1.21
CA SER A 24 8.00 -4.43 0.77
C SER A 24 8.93 -3.81 1.80
N GLU A 25 9.83 -2.97 1.32
CA GLU A 25 10.79 -2.23 2.11
C GLU A 25 10.76 -0.75 1.70
N THR A 26 10.89 0.14 2.67
CA THR A 26 10.90 1.58 2.44
C THR A 26 11.93 2.23 3.35
N ILE A 27 12.72 3.12 2.79
CA ILE A 27 13.63 4.00 3.53
C ILE A 27 13.18 5.42 3.31
N SER A 28 12.96 6.13 4.41
CA SER A 28 12.51 7.51 4.34
C SER A 28 13.22 8.42 5.34
N LYS A 29 13.29 9.71 5.01
CA LYS A 29 13.63 10.77 5.95
C LYS A 29 12.35 11.44 6.42
N ILE A 30 12.17 11.48 7.74
CA ILE A 30 10.99 12.06 8.38
C ILE A 30 11.41 13.36 9.06
N MET A 31 10.61 14.40 8.89
CA MET A 31 10.72 15.66 9.62
C MET A 31 9.41 15.88 10.36
N PHE A 32 9.52 16.18 11.65
CA PHE A 32 8.36 16.38 12.50
C PHE A 32 8.57 17.57 13.44
N GLU A 33 7.57 18.42 13.56
CA GLU A 33 7.51 19.53 14.50
C GLU A 33 6.11 19.59 15.13
N LYS A 34 6.09 19.62 16.46
CA LYS A 34 4.81 19.73 17.18
C LYS A 34 4.05 21.02 16.82
N PRO A 35 2.70 21.04 16.78
CA PRO A 35 1.85 19.89 17.14
C PRO A 35 1.61 18.91 15.99
N ASN A 36 1.64 19.32 14.72
CA ASN A 36 1.15 18.50 13.60
C ASN A 36 1.95 18.64 12.30
N ASN A 37 3.06 19.39 12.29
CA ASN A 37 3.88 19.54 11.10
C ASN A 37 4.65 18.25 10.84
N PHE A 38 4.37 17.64 9.70
CA PHE A 38 4.95 16.36 9.27
C PHE A 38 5.34 16.42 7.81
N LYS A 39 6.52 15.92 7.49
CA LYS A 39 6.96 15.70 6.11
C LYS A 39 7.77 14.42 6.03
N GLU A 40 7.48 13.61 5.03
CA GLU A 40 8.19 12.38 4.73
C GLU A 40 8.74 12.41 3.31
N ARG A 41 10.01 12.05 3.15
CA ARG A 41 10.67 11.91 1.86
C ARG A 41 11.16 10.47 1.72
N ILE A 42 10.61 9.75 0.77
CA ILE A 42 10.99 8.38 0.43
C ILE A 42 12.29 8.42 -0.37
N ILE A 43 13.34 7.82 0.19
CA ILE A 43 14.68 7.73 -0.41
C ILE A 43 14.81 6.46 -1.25
N ALA A 44 14.25 5.36 -0.73
CA ALA A 44 14.26 4.08 -1.41
C ALA A 44 12.98 3.30 -1.12
N SER A 45 12.50 2.57 -2.12
CA SER A 45 11.30 1.74 -2.02
C SER A 45 11.48 0.47 -2.84
N LYS A 46 11.07 -0.67 -2.29
CA LYS A 46 11.14 -1.98 -2.97
C LYS A 46 9.89 -2.78 -2.65
N ILE A 47 9.34 -3.43 -3.66
CA ILE A 47 8.27 -4.42 -3.54
C ILE A 47 8.74 -5.71 -4.16
N SER A 48 8.56 -6.84 -3.48
CA SER A 48 8.88 -8.17 -4.03
C SER A 48 8.05 -8.44 -5.28
N GLY A 49 8.74 -8.75 -6.40
CA GLY A 49 8.10 -9.04 -7.68
C GLY A 49 7.51 -7.83 -8.42
N ASN A 50 7.89 -6.59 -8.04
CA ASN A 50 7.44 -5.39 -8.74
C ASN A 50 8.52 -4.31 -8.77
N ASP A 51 9.28 -4.23 -9.84
CA ASP A 51 10.38 -3.29 -10.06
C ASP A 51 9.94 -1.87 -10.49
N ASN A 52 8.68 -1.68 -10.82
CA ASN A 52 8.10 -0.38 -11.17
C ASN A 52 7.22 0.21 -10.06
N GLY A 53 6.86 -0.60 -9.05
CA GLY A 53 6.04 -0.17 -7.93
C GLY A 53 6.80 0.69 -6.92
N TYR A 54 6.06 1.58 -6.27
CA TYR A 54 6.50 2.28 -5.08
C TYR A 54 5.77 1.69 -3.88
N SER A 55 6.52 1.08 -2.97
CA SER A 55 5.98 0.76 -1.66
C SER A 55 5.94 2.03 -0.84
N TYR A 56 4.83 2.25 -0.20
CA TYR A 56 4.66 3.34 0.73
C TYR A 56 4.07 2.84 2.03
N ASN A 57 4.92 2.70 3.03
CA ASN A 57 4.52 2.38 4.39
C ASN A 57 4.55 3.70 5.18
N SER A 58 3.39 4.31 5.40
CA SER A 58 3.29 5.62 6.03
C SER A 58 3.86 5.63 7.44
N ALA A 59 4.93 6.37 7.64
CA ALA A 59 5.48 6.61 8.96
C ALA A 59 4.49 7.36 9.86
N ARG A 60 3.66 8.24 9.30
CA ARG A 60 2.61 8.95 10.03
C ARG A 60 1.49 8.01 10.51
N GLY A 61 1.07 7.09 9.65
CA GLY A 61 0.00 6.13 9.96
C GLY A 61 0.41 5.07 10.99
N SER A 62 1.70 4.87 11.19
CA SER A 62 2.28 3.92 12.14
C SER A 62 2.96 4.59 13.35
N ALA A 63 2.76 5.89 13.54
CA ALA A 63 3.29 6.63 14.69
C ALA A 63 2.41 6.37 15.93
N PHE A 64 2.62 5.22 16.59
CA PHE A 64 1.93 4.89 17.85
C PHE A 64 2.66 5.59 19.00
N ASP A 65 2.04 6.64 19.53
CA ASP A 65 2.59 7.44 20.63
C ASP A 65 1.88 7.09 21.94
N PHE A 66 2.61 6.46 22.86
CA PHE A 66 2.10 6.10 24.18
C PHE A 66 2.17 7.26 25.18
N TYR A 67 2.89 8.34 24.92
CA TYR A 67 2.92 9.51 25.81
C TYR A 67 1.62 10.33 25.77
N GLY A 68 0.80 10.15 24.73
CA GLY A 68 -0.54 10.74 24.70
C GLY A 68 -1.53 9.95 25.55
N ASN A 69 -2.70 10.54 25.83
CA ASN A 69 -3.77 9.84 26.56
C ASN A 69 -4.39 8.68 25.78
N THR A 70 -4.27 8.70 24.43
CA THR A 70 -4.77 7.61 23.57
C THR A 70 -3.78 7.30 22.48
N VAL A 71 -3.75 6.02 22.09
CA VAL A 71 -3.01 5.49 20.94
C VAL A 71 -4.03 5.10 19.86
N SER A 72 -3.90 5.65 18.65
CA SER A 72 -4.82 5.34 17.55
C SER A 72 -4.41 4.03 16.86
N LEU A 73 -5.21 2.99 17.02
CA LEU A 73 -5.00 1.67 16.42
C LEU A 73 -6.37 1.05 16.05
N GLY A 74 -6.96 1.49 14.94
CA GLY A 74 -8.34 1.18 14.60
C GLY A 74 -9.34 1.95 15.46
N ALA A 75 -9.30 1.77 16.79
CA ALA A 75 -9.97 2.61 17.77
C ALA A 75 -8.95 3.51 18.51
N LYS A 76 -9.45 4.46 19.31
CA LYS A 76 -8.64 5.20 20.27
C LYS A 76 -8.45 4.33 21.52
N MET A 77 -7.29 3.65 21.59
CA MET A 77 -6.94 2.82 22.72
C MET A 77 -6.41 3.70 23.86
N ILE A 78 -6.80 3.43 25.11
CA ILE A 78 -6.32 4.17 26.27
C ILE A 78 -4.85 3.84 26.52
N SER A 79 -3.98 4.85 26.57
CA SER A 79 -2.57 4.64 26.91
C SER A 79 -2.41 4.14 28.34
N PRO A 80 -1.46 3.21 28.61
CA PRO A 80 -1.18 2.79 29.98
C PRO A 80 -0.59 3.88 30.87
N ILE A 81 -0.20 5.02 30.32
CA ILE A 81 0.27 6.19 31.09
C ILE A 81 -0.63 7.42 30.90
N ALA A 82 -1.87 7.22 30.43
CA ALA A 82 -2.87 8.28 30.35
C ALA A 82 -3.23 8.83 31.73
N ASP A 83 -3.68 10.09 31.80
CA ASP A 83 -4.06 10.75 33.03
C ASP A 83 -5.09 9.95 33.86
N ASN A 84 -5.98 9.22 33.18
CA ASN A 84 -7.01 8.40 33.79
C ASN A 84 -6.73 6.89 33.73
N ALA A 85 -5.50 6.48 33.45
CA ALA A 85 -5.12 5.08 33.19
C ALA A 85 -5.49 4.13 34.34
N PHE A 86 -5.39 4.59 35.59
CA PHE A 86 -5.76 3.79 36.77
C PHE A 86 -7.24 3.37 36.81
N SER A 87 -8.12 4.03 36.08
CA SER A 87 -9.52 3.61 35.93
C SER A 87 -9.68 2.41 34.98
N TYR A 88 -8.68 2.16 34.13
CA TYR A 88 -8.69 1.15 33.07
C TYR A 88 -7.75 -0.02 33.34
N TYR A 89 -6.63 0.22 34.03
CA TYR A 89 -5.59 -0.77 34.25
C TYR A 89 -5.37 -1.07 35.74
N LYS A 90 -4.92 -2.30 36.02
CA LYS A 90 -4.17 -2.68 37.22
C LYS A 90 -2.71 -2.86 36.80
N TYR A 91 -1.79 -2.43 37.64
CA TYR A 91 -0.36 -2.52 37.40
C TYR A 91 0.27 -3.45 38.42
N VAL A 92 1.17 -4.30 37.96
CA VAL A 92 1.96 -5.20 38.80
C VAL A 92 3.43 -5.03 38.44
N LEU A 93 4.25 -4.60 39.38
CA LEU A 93 5.70 -4.60 39.22
C LEU A 93 6.18 -6.06 39.25
N GLU A 94 6.65 -6.59 38.11
CA GLU A 94 7.18 -7.95 38.03
C GLU A 94 8.67 -8.06 38.31
N GLY A 95 9.41 -6.96 38.15
CA GLY A 95 10.84 -6.94 38.45
C GLY A 95 11.50 -5.67 37.95
N THR A 96 12.75 -5.53 38.29
CA THR A 96 13.64 -4.44 37.86
C THR A 96 14.93 -5.01 37.31
N PHE A 97 15.53 -4.32 36.35
CA PHE A 97 16.83 -4.69 35.80
C PHE A 97 17.61 -3.41 35.42
N GLN A 98 18.91 -3.52 35.24
CA GLN A 98 19.75 -2.42 34.75
C GLN A 98 19.97 -2.57 33.25
N ASP A 99 19.91 -1.47 32.53
CA ASP A 99 20.30 -1.40 31.11
C ASP A 99 21.82 -1.24 30.94
N GLU A 100 22.29 -1.16 29.73
CA GLU A 100 23.71 -0.97 29.38
C GLU A 100 24.29 0.36 29.90
N ASN A 101 23.45 1.34 30.22
CA ASN A 101 23.81 2.64 30.76
C ASN A 101 23.69 2.71 32.30
N ASN A 102 23.52 1.53 32.95
CA ASN A 102 23.28 1.40 34.39
C ASN A 102 22.02 2.13 34.90
N GLN A 103 21.04 2.32 34.03
CA GLN A 103 19.75 2.87 34.42
C GLN A 103 18.83 1.74 34.89
N MET A 104 18.13 1.97 36.01
CA MET A 104 17.18 0.99 36.54
C MET A 104 15.88 1.06 35.77
N ILE A 105 15.45 -0.08 35.24
CA ILE A 105 14.25 -0.25 34.43
C ILE A 105 13.23 -1.08 35.20
N ASN A 106 12.05 -0.55 35.37
CA ASN A 106 10.92 -1.22 36.01
C ASN A 106 10.05 -1.93 34.97
N LYS A 107 9.96 -3.25 35.04
CA LYS A 107 9.05 -4.07 34.22
C LYS A 107 7.68 -4.13 34.88
N ILE A 108 6.70 -3.48 34.27
CA ILE A 108 5.35 -3.33 34.82
C ILE A 108 4.37 -4.08 33.92
N LYS A 109 3.66 -5.04 34.50
CA LYS A 109 2.56 -5.76 33.84
C LYS A 109 1.28 -4.93 33.84
N LEU A 110 0.66 -4.86 32.67
CA LEU A 110 -0.60 -4.18 32.41
C LEU A 110 -1.74 -5.21 32.39
N ILE A 111 -2.72 -5.05 33.28
CA ILE A 111 -3.88 -5.92 33.38
C ILE A 111 -5.13 -5.06 33.19
N PRO A 112 -5.93 -5.29 32.12
CA PRO A 112 -7.21 -4.63 31.95
C PRO A 112 -8.14 -4.83 33.15
N ARG A 113 -8.81 -3.76 33.60
CA ARG A 113 -9.84 -3.87 34.64
C ARG A 113 -11.13 -4.46 34.08
N ARG A 114 -11.45 -4.19 32.83
CA ARG A 114 -12.62 -4.70 32.12
C ARG A 114 -12.21 -5.14 30.71
N ASP A 115 -12.76 -6.27 30.27
CA ASP A 115 -12.31 -6.92 29.03
C ASP A 115 -12.74 -6.17 27.76
N ALA A 116 -13.92 -5.55 27.76
CA ALA A 116 -14.48 -4.92 26.56
C ALA A 116 -13.97 -3.48 26.29
N GLU A 117 -13.12 -2.95 27.17
CA GLU A 117 -12.60 -1.58 27.01
C GLU A 117 -11.45 -1.52 26.00
N PRO A 118 -11.23 -0.35 25.37
CA PRO A 118 -10.16 -0.16 24.40
C PRO A 118 -8.81 -0.01 25.12
N VAL A 119 -8.29 -1.09 25.64
CA VAL A 119 -7.08 -1.16 26.48
C VAL A 119 -6.11 -2.24 25.96
N PHE A 120 -4.86 -2.10 26.36
CA PHE A 120 -3.78 -3.02 26.09
C PHE A 120 -3.62 -4.05 27.22
N GLU A 121 -3.01 -5.19 26.93
CA GLU A 121 -2.50 -6.10 27.93
C GLU A 121 -1.05 -6.47 27.61
N GLY A 122 -0.22 -6.78 28.59
CA GLY A 122 1.21 -7.07 28.40
C GLY A 122 2.10 -6.25 29.33
N TYR A 123 3.13 -5.60 28.80
CA TYR A 123 4.16 -4.96 29.61
C TYR A 123 4.50 -3.56 29.12
N ILE A 124 4.77 -2.68 30.08
CA ILE A 124 5.47 -1.41 29.84
C ILE A 124 6.72 -1.38 30.71
N TYR A 125 7.80 -0.88 30.15
CA TYR A 125 9.10 -0.75 30.79
C TYR A 125 9.37 0.73 31.03
N ILE A 126 9.55 1.12 32.28
CA ILE A 126 9.69 2.51 32.69
C ILE A 126 11.07 2.68 33.36
N VAL A 127 11.79 3.70 32.90
CA VAL A 127 13.06 4.11 33.52
C VAL A 127 12.78 4.72 34.88
N GLU A 128 13.47 4.26 35.92
CA GLU A 128 13.40 4.85 37.26
C GLU A 128 13.92 6.30 37.21
N ASP A 129 13.47 7.14 38.13
CA ASP A 129 13.78 8.56 38.26
C ASP A 129 13.31 9.46 37.11
N SER A 130 13.58 9.11 35.83
CA SER A 130 13.19 9.93 34.69
C SER A 130 11.75 9.67 34.23
N TRP A 131 11.14 8.52 34.60
CA TRP A 131 9.82 8.06 34.21
C TRP A 131 9.64 7.92 32.68
N ALA A 132 10.73 7.88 31.93
CA ALA A 132 10.69 7.69 30.47
C ALA A 132 10.27 6.27 30.14
N ILE A 133 9.60 6.11 29.02
CA ILE A 133 9.31 4.78 28.46
C ILE A 133 10.62 4.21 27.89
N TYR A 134 11.08 3.10 28.43
CA TYR A 134 12.18 2.30 27.89
C TYR A 134 11.69 1.35 26.80
N GLY A 135 10.51 0.76 27.00
CA GLY A 135 9.90 -0.14 26.05
C GLY A 135 8.43 -0.40 26.30
N VAL A 136 7.78 -0.92 25.28
CA VAL A 136 6.38 -1.38 25.30
C VAL A 136 6.33 -2.74 24.63
N ASP A 137 5.66 -3.72 25.24
CA ASP A 137 5.38 -5.04 24.67
C ASP A 137 3.95 -5.41 25.03
N VAL A 138 3.01 -5.09 24.16
CA VAL A 138 1.59 -5.19 24.46
C VAL A 138 0.81 -5.92 23.38
N GLU A 139 -0.19 -6.66 23.81
CA GLU A 139 -1.18 -7.31 22.97
C GLU A 139 -2.49 -6.50 22.99
N ILE A 140 -3.15 -6.50 21.85
CA ILE A 140 -4.46 -5.91 21.64
C ILE A 140 -5.36 -6.99 21.00
N LYS A 141 -6.49 -7.29 21.61
CA LYS A 141 -7.52 -8.11 20.99
C LYS A 141 -8.31 -7.31 19.98
N GLY A 142 -8.58 -7.86 18.80
CA GLY A 142 -9.19 -7.14 17.68
C GLY A 142 -10.50 -6.47 18.03
N TYR A 143 -11.36 -7.11 18.83
CA TYR A 143 -12.62 -6.53 19.26
C TYR A 143 -12.47 -5.27 20.11
N ARG A 144 -11.39 -5.14 20.91
CA ARG A 144 -11.07 -3.93 21.68
C ARG A 144 -10.71 -2.76 20.77
N ALA A 145 -10.05 -3.06 19.65
CA ALA A 145 -9.67 -2.07 18.62
C ALA A 145 -10.80 -1.84 17.59
N LYS A 146 -11.97 -2.48 17.75
CA LYS A 146 -13.10 -2.43 16.81
C LYS A 146 -12.70 -2.90 15.40
N GLN A 147 -11.87 -3.92 15.33
CA GLN A 147 -11.40 -4.54 14.10
C GLN A 147 -11.93 -5.98 14.03
N GLU A 148 -13.08 -6.18 13.37
CA GLU A 148 -13.82 -7.45 13.38
C GLU A 148 -13.04 -8.63 12.79
N PHE A 149 -12.18 -8.38 11.79
CA PHE A 149 -11.39 -9.43 11.14
C PHE A 149 -10.05 -9.69 11.83
N MET A 150 -9.66 -8.86 12.80
CA MET A 150 -8.43 -9.04 13.57
C MET A 150 -8.68 -9.90 14.79
N ASN A 151 -7.88 -10.94 14.96
CA ASN A 151 -7.89 -11.75 16.18
C ASN A 151 -7.07 -11.06 17.27
N THR A 152 -5.79 -10.85 16.99
CA THR A 152 -4.82 -10.22 17.89
C THR A 152 -3.85 -9.33 17.14
N MET A 153 -3.34 -8.33 17.83
CA MET A 153 -2.25 -7.46 17.39
C MET A 153 -1.23 -7.35 18.51
N ASN A 154 0.05 -7.55 18.20
CA ASN A 154 1.15 -7.38 19.15
C ASN A 154 1.96 -6.16 18.74
N LEU A 155 2.06 -5.17 19.62
CA LEU A 155 2.81 -3.95 19.40
C LEU A 155 3.99 -3.90 20.35
N LYS A 156 5.20 -3.83 19.77
CA LYS A 156 6.44 -3.65 20.53
C LYS A 156 7.11 -2.36 20.12
N GLN A 157 7.61 -1.63 21.10
CA GLN A 157 8.45 -0.43 20.89
C GLN A 157 9.63 -0.50 21.80
N ASN A 158 10.80 -0.10 21.29
CA ASN A 158 12.00 0.08 22.07
C ASN A 158 12.51 1.52 21.92
N PHE A 159 13.04 2.05 22.98
CA PHE A 159 13.60 3.39 23.03
C PHE A 159 15.05 3.31 23.47
N SER A 160 15.86 4.24 23.03
CA SER A 160 17.26 4.39 23.43
C SER A 160 17.53 5.80 23.91
N TYR A 161 18.41 5.92 24.90
CA TYR A 161 18.85 7.19 25.43
C TYR A 161 20.00 7.75 24.61
N ASN A 162 19.87 8.99 24.18
CA ASN A 162 20.94 9.69 23.50
C ASN A 162 21.73 10.54 24.52
N ASN A 163 22.95 10.12 24.88
CA ASN A 163 23.79 10.78 25.85
C ASN A 163 24.21 12.22 25.47
N LYS A 164 24.17 12.59 24.20
CA LYS A 164 24.51 13.93 23.72
C LYS A 164 23.36 14.93 23.86
N THR A 165 22.15 14.47 23.56
CA THR A 165 20.95 15.34 23.59
C THR A 165 20.12 15.16 24.86
N HIS A 166 20.43 14.15 25.67
CA HIS A 166 19.68 13.75 26.88
C HIS A 166 18.21 13.43 26.60
N ILE A 167 17.92 12.85 25.41
CA ILE A 167 16.55 12.53 24.94
C ILE A 167 16.41 11.03 24.75
N TRP A 168 15.31 10.46 25.25
CA TRP A 168 14.84 9.12 24.89
C TRP A 168 14.16 9.16 23.53
N SER A 169 14.65 8.36 22.59
CA SER A 169 14.13 8.30 21.23
C SER A 169 13.73 6.87 20.87
N LYS A 170 12.62 6.69 20.16
CA LYS A 170 12.20 5.39 19.65
C LYS A 170 13.24 4.89 18.65
N ASN A 171 13.83 3.73 18.88
CA ASN A 171 14.78 3.13 17.95
C ASN A 171 14.14 2.05 17.08
N SER A 172 13.11 1.37 17.58
CA SER A 172 12.38 0.36 16.79
C SER A 172 10.92 0.24 17.21
N GLN A 173 10.12 -0.21 16.27
CA GLN A 173 8.72 -0.54 16.48
C GLN A 173 8.35 -1.71 15.59
N SER A 174 7.65 -2.72 16.14
CA SER A 174 7.01 -3.76 15.36
C SER A 174 5.54 -3.88 15.73
N LEU A 175 4.72 -4.08 14.71
CA LEU A 175 3.31 -4.44 14.83
C LEU A 175 3.13 -5.76 14.09
N GLU A 176 2.78 -6.80 14.82
CA GLU A 176 2.40 -8.10 14.27
C GLU A 176 0.91 -8.31 14.49
N PHE A 177 0.22 -8.83 13.49
CA PHE A 177 -1.21 -9.10 13.63
C PHE A 177 -1.58 -10.45 13.03
N ASN A 178 -2.62 -11.03 13.59
CA ASN A 178 -3.31 -12.20 13.10
C ASN A 178 -4.74 -11.80 12.76
N ALA A 179 -5.13 -11.99 11.52
CA ALA A 179 -6.46 -11.70 11.01
C ALA A 179 -7.03 -12.94 10.32
N GLY A 180 -8.34 -13.11 10.40
CA GLY A 180 -9.00 -14.25 9.77
C GLY A 180 -10.36 -13.87 9.21
N ALA A 181 -10.65 -14.34 7.99
CA ALA A 181 -11.95 -14.20 7.36
C ALA A 181 -12.21 -15.40 6.44
N PHE A 182 -13.41 -15.93 6.47
CA PHE A 182 -13.87 -17.00 5.57
C PHE A 182 -12.99 -18.27 5.57
N GLY A 183 -12.38 -18.60 6.71
CA GLY A 183 -11.48 -19.77 6.83
C GLY A 183 -10.04 -19.52 6.36
N ILE A 184 -9.71 -18.30 5.97
CA ILE A 184 -8.34 -17.91 5.58
C ILE A 184 -7.71 -17.14 6.75
N THR A 185 -6.46 -17.46 7.08
CA THR A 185 -5.68 -16.75 8.10
C THR A 185 -4.63 -15.88 7.42
N PHE A 186 -4.55 -14.64 7.82
CA PHE A 186 -3.54 -13.68 7.39
C PHE A 186 -2.66 -13.29 8.57
N LEU A 187 -1.36 -13.43 8.39
CA LEU A 187 -0.36 -12.93 9.32
C LEU A 187 0.31 -11.72 8.69
N GLY A 188 0.39 -10.62 9.41
CA GLY A 188 1.08 -9.42 8.95
C GLY A 188 2.09 -8.95 9.98
N LYS A 189 3.19 -8.38 9.47
CA LYS A 189 4.25 -7.80 10.29
C LYS A 189 4.74 -6.50 9.66
N PHE A 190 4.75 -5.45 10.45
CA PHE A 190 5.36 -4.17 10.12
C PHE A 190 6.51 -3.92 11.09
N THR A 191 7.68 -3.65 10.56
CA THR A 191 8.86 -3.32 11.38
C THR A 191 9.38 -1.96 10.93
N HIS A 192 9.54 -1.05 11.88
CA HIS A 192 10.14 0.27 11.68
C HIS A 192 11.40 0.36 12.53
N VAL A 193 12.48 0.82 11.94
CA VAL A 193 13.72 1.13 12.62
C VAL A 193 14.04 2.59 12.40
N PHE A 194 14.29 3.32 13.47
CA PHE A 194 14.54 4.75 13.47
C PHE A 194 15.99 5.00 13.84
N THR A 195 16.72 5.68 12.99
CA THR A 195 18.15 5.99 13.19
C THR A 195 18.43 7.44 12.83
N ASN A 196 19.63 7.90 13.16
CA ASN A 196 20.12 9.22 12.76
C ASN A 196 19.21 10.38 13.18
N TYR A 197 18.79 10.37 14.45
CA TYR A 197 17.99 11.45 15.01
C TYR A 197 18.78 12.76 15.04
N GLU A 198 18.17 13.81 14.50
CA GLU A 198 18.64 15.19 14.58
C GLU A 198 17.58 16.03 15.28
N PHE A 199 18.00 16.87 16.23
CA PHE A 199 17.11 17.75 16.99
C PHE A 199 17.52 19.21 16.73
N PRO A 200 17.08 19.79 15.60
CA PRO A 200 17.37 21.20 15.32
C PRO A 200 16.55 22.12 16.25
N ASP A 201 17.10 23.26 16.62
CA ASP A 201 16.41 24.25 17.46
C ASP A 201 15.14 24.79 16.78
N ALA A 202 15.15 24.92 15.46
CA ALA A 202 14.00 25.33 14.67
C ALA A 202 14.09 24.83 13.22
N PHE A 203 12.95 24.58 12.63
CA PHE A 203 12.85 24.36 11.20
C PHE A 203 12.68 25.68 10.41
N THR A 204 13.14 25.69 9.17
CA THR A 204 12.91 26.84 8.29
C THR A 204 11.44 26.91 7.85
N LYS A 205 10.92 28.10 7.56
CA LYS A 205 9.54 28.29 7.08
C LYS A 205 9.21 27.49 5.81
N LYS A 206 10.23 27.08 5.03
CA LYS A 206 10.09 26.31 3.81
C LYS A 206 10.12 24.79 4.03
N THR A 207 10.45 24.32 5.21
CA THR A 207 10.60 22.88 5.51
C THR A 207 9.26 22.17 5.38
N PHE A 208 8.21 22.72 5.97
CA PHE A 208 6.86 22.19 5.90
C PHE A 208 6.06 22.98 4.87
N SER A 209 5.78 22.33 3.76
CA SER A 209 4.94 22.83 2.68
C SER A 209 3.64 22.02 2.61
N ASN A 210 2.79 22.29 1.62
CA ASN A 210 1.61 21.47 1.35
C ASN A 210 1.97 20.03 0.90
N GLU A 211 3.21 19.81 0.49
CA GLU A 211 3.74 18.48 0.16
C GLU A 211 4.19 17.77 1.44
N ILE A 212 3.35 16.89 1.95
CA ILE A 212 3.64 16.08 3.15
C ILE A 212 4.40 14.79 2.84
N LEU A 213 4.39 14.36 1.56
CA LEU A 213 5.08 13.18 1.07
C LEU A 213 5.73 13.48 -0.27
N SER A 214 6.99 13.08 -0.42
CA SER A 214 7.73 13.13 -1.68
C SER A 214 8.57 11.88 -1.87
N PHE A 215 8.88 11.58 -3.14
CA PHE A 215 9.74 10.48 -3.53
C PHE A 215 10.99 11.02 -4.19
N GLU A 216 12.16 10.45 -3.87
CA GLU A 216 13.36 10.72 -4.64
C GLU A 216 13.24 10.13 -6.05
N GLU A 217 13.89 10.77 -6.99
CA GLU A 217 14.03 10.23 -8.34
C GLU A 217 14.70 8.84 -8.27
N ASN A 218 14.11 7.87 -8.96
CA ASN A 218 14.57 6.48 -8.96
C ASN A 218 14.60 5.80 -7.57
N ALA A 219 13.74 6.22 -6.63
CA ALA A 219 13.65 5.58 -5.32
C ALA A 219 13.33 4.07 -5.42
N ASN A 220 12.59 3.66 -6.44
CA ASN A 220 12.25 2.26 -6.70
C ASN A 220 13.27 1.50 -7.56
N LYS A 221 14.40 2.11 -7.93
CA LYS A 221 15.43 1.49 -8.80
C LYS A 221 16.73 1.17 -8.06
N LYS A 222 16.72 1.19 -6.72
CA LYS A 222 17.89 0.83 -5.93
C LYS A 222 18.22 -0.66 -6.08
N ASP A 223 19.48 -0.98 -6.27
CA ASP A 223 19.97 -2.34 -6.49
C ASP A 223 20.08 -3.18 -5.20
N SER A 224 20.40 -4.45 -5.35
CA SER A 224 20.56 -5.37 -4.23
C SER A 224 21.71 -5.00 -3.30
N THR A 225 22.78 -4.39 -3.84
CA THR A 225 23.95 -3.96 -3.05
C THR A 225 23.55 -2.85 -2.08
N PHE A 226 22.81 -1.86 -2.58
CA PHE A 226 22.24 -0.79 -1.75
C PHE A 226 21.41 -1.36 -0.61
N TRP A 227 20.45 -2.26 -0.92
CA TRP A 227 19.57 -2.84 0.08
C TRP A 227 20.32 -3.67 1.11
N ASN A 228 21.30 -4.47 0.71
CA ASN A 228 22.11 -5.29 1.62
C ASN A 228 22.96 -4.44 2.58
N THR A 229 23.39 -3.26 2.14
CA THR A 229 24.20 -2.36 2.98
C THR A 229 23.36 -1.59 3.97
N ILE A 230 22.13 -1.17 3.59
CA ILE A 230 21.37 -0.20 4.37
C ILE A 230 20.34 -0.83 5.29
N ARG A 231 19.97 -2.11 5.09
CA ARG A 231 18.98 -2.78 5.95
C ARG A 231 19.43 -2.84 7.38
N PRO A 232 18.67 -2.26 8.33
CA PRO A 232 18.99 -2.37 9.74
C PRO A 232 18.61 -3.76 10.31
N VAL A 233 17.65 -4.45 9.67
CA VAL A 233 17.20 -5.80 10.04
C VAL A 233 17.38 -6.70 8.81
N PRO A 234 18.18 -7.77 8.90
CA PRO A 234 18.32 -8.73 7.80
C PRO A 234 16.98 -9.38 7.43
N LEU A 235 16.83 -9.72 6.16
CA LEU A 235 15.70 -10.53 5.71
C LEU A 235 15.78 -11.94 6.33
N THR A 236 14.65 -12.51 6.64
CA THR A 236 14.53 -13.92 6.96
C THR A 236 14.81 -14.78 5.72
N LEU A 237 15.05 -16.08 5.92
CA LEU A 237 15.22 -17.00 4.79
C LEU A 237 13.97 -17.06 3.91
N GLU A 238 12.79 -16.96 4.49
CA GLU A 238 11.51 -16.97 3.78
C GLU A 238 11.34 -15.71 2.93
N GLU A 239 11.58 -14.53 3.49
CA GLU A 239 11.55 -13.25 2.77
C GLU A 239 12.57 -13.20 1.64
N SER A 240 13.79 -13.72 1.88
CA SER A 240 14.83 -13.80 0.85
C SER A 240 14.44 -14.70 -0.31
N LYS A 241 13.83 -15.85 -0.01
CA LYS A 241 13.31 -16.78 -1.03
C LYS A 241 12.14 -16.16 -1.80
N ASP A 242 11.27 -15.41 -1.13
CA ASP A 242 10.15 -14.72 -1.78
C ASP A 242 10.64 -13.69 -2.81
N TYR A 243 11.65 -12.88 -2.46
CA TYR A 243 12.26 -11.95 -3.42
C TYR A 243 12.81 -12.69 -4.64
N ILE A 244 13.61 -13.73 -4.44
CA ILE A 244 14.21 -14.50 -5.55
C ILE A 244 13.11 -15.12 -6.43
N LYS A 245 12.10 -15.73 -5.83
CA LYS A 245 10.98 -16.36 -6.54
C LYS A 245 10.21 -15.35 -7.37
N LYS A 246 9.77 -14.26 -6.75
CA LYS A 246 8.93 -13.25 -7.41
C LYS A 246 9.69 -12.44 -8.45
N ASP A 247 10.95 -12.09 -8.19
CA ASP A 247 11.80 -11.41 -9.17
C ASP A 247 12.03 -12.31 -10.40
N SER A 248 12.26 -13.61 -10.21
CA SER A 248 12.37 -14.58 -11.30
C SER A 248 11.07 -14.72 -12.10
N LEU A 249 9.92 -14.77 -11.42
CA LEU A 249 8.61 -14.80 -12.08
C LEU A 249 8.35 -13.53 -12.87
N GLN A 250 8.75 -12.37 -12.36
CA GLN A 250 8.62 -11.10 -13.06
C GLN A 250 9.46 -11.07 -14.35
N ILE A 251 10.71 -11.53 -14.28
CA ILE A 251 11.58 -11.65 -15.47
C ILE A 251 10.93 -12.58 -16.50
N LEU A 252 10.41 -13.74 -16.05
CA LEU A 252 9.71 -14.67 -16.94
C LEU A 252 8.51 -14.02 -17.62
N ARG A 253 7.66 -13.32 -16.84
CA ARG A 253 6.44 -12.65 -17.33
C ARG A 253 6.72 -11.51 -18.29
N LYS A 254 7.88 -10.87 -18.18
CA LYS A 254 8.35 -9.83 -19.11
C LYS A 254 9.04 -10.41 -20.35
N SER A 255 9.33 -11.70 -20.38
CA SER A 255 9.99 -12.33 -21.52
C SER A 255 9.10 -12.33 -22.75
N ASP A 256 9.68 -12.10 -23.91
CA ASP A 256 8.98 -12.11 -25.21
C ASP A 256 8.17 -13.37 -25.43
N LYS A 257 8.75 -14.52 -25.07
CA LYS A 257 8.09 -15.82 -25.24
C LYS A 257 6.82 -15.95 -24.38
N TYR A 258 6.85 -15.45 -23.14
CA TYR A 258 5.70 -15.47 -22.26
C TYR A 258 4.61 -14.51 -22.77
N LEU A 259 4.98 -13.30 -23.16
CA LEU A 259 4.06 -12.29 -23.69
C LEU A 259 3.38 -12.77 -24.97
N ASP A 260 4.13 -13.38 -25.90
CA ASP A 260 3.56 -13.99 -27.11
C ASP A 260 2.57 -15.12 -26.79
N SER A 261 2.90 -15.96 -25.80
CA SER A 261 2.03 -17.06 -25.37
C SER A 261 0.69 -16.56 -24.81
N ILE A 262 0.75 -15.53 -23.95
CA ILE A 262 -0.46 -14.91 -23.38
C ILE A 262 -1.28 -14.20 -24.46
N ASP A 263 -0.63 -13.44 -25.34
CA ASP A 263 -1.29 -12.75 -26.44
C ASP A 263 -1.95 -13.75 -27.40
N ALA A 264 -1.26 -14.83 -27.78
CA ALA A 264 -1.83 -15.88 -28.62
C ALA A 264 -3.03 -16.59 -27.99
N LYS A 265 -3.05 -16.72 -26.66
CA LYS A 265 -4.19 -17.30 -25.94
C LYS A 265 -5.39 -16.34 -25.90
N ASN A 266 -5.14 -15.06 -25.59
CA ASN A 266 -6.19 -14.08 -25.32
C ASN A 266 -6.75 -13.42 -26.58
N ASN A 267 -5.95 -13.32 -27.66
CA ASN A 267 -6.32 -12.68 -28.91
C ASN A 267 -7.09 -13.63 -29.88
N LYS A 268 -7.55 -14.78 -29.41
CA LYS A 268 -8.32 -15.70 -30.25
C LYS A 268 -9.68 -15.09 -30.59
N PHE A 269 -9.87 -14.69 -31.82
CA PHE A 269 -11.14 -14.21 -32.34
C PHE A 269 -12.18 -15.36 -32.48
N LYS A 270 -13.39 -15.10 -32.04
CA LYS A 270 -14.53 -16.00 -32.18
C LYS A 270 -15.65 -15.27 -32.90
N ILE A 271 -16.46 -16.01 -33.69
CA ILE A 271 -17.51 -15.40 -34.53
C ILE A 271 -18.49 -14.55 -33.70
N TYR A 272 -18.79 -14.95 -32.46
CA TYR A 272 -19.69 -14.18 -31.61
C TYR A 272 -19.07 -12.86 -31.10
N ASP A 273 -17.76 -12.68 -31.23
CA ASP A 273 -17.08 -11.41 -30.85
C ASP A 273 -17.50 -10.25 -31.77
N ILE A 274 -18.07 -10.55 -32.94
CA ILE A 274 -18.72 -9.55 -33.80
C ILE A 274 -19.89 -8.89 -33.05
N LEU A 275 -20.61 -9.66 -32.26
CA LEU A 275 -21.74 -9.15 -31.48
C LEU A 275 -21.29 -8.61 -30.12
N THR A 276 -20.44 -9.34 -29.41
CA THR A 276 -20.09 -9.03 -28.01
C THR A 276 -18.91 -8.07 -27.84
N GLY A 277 -18.21 -7.78 -28.95
CA GLY A 277 -16.97 -6.98 -28.92
C GLY A 277 -15.71 -7.85 -28.88
N TYR A 278 -14.60 -7.25 -29.29
CA TYR A 278 -13.31 -7.92 -29.39
C TYR A 278 -12.18 -7.00 -28.92
N SER A 279 -11.20 -7.56 -28.25
CA SER A 279 -9.98 -6.85 -27.87
C SER A 279 -8.75 -7.64 -28.30
N TYR A 280 -7.89 -7.00 -29.07
CA TYR A 280 -6.59 -7.51 -29.48
C TYR A 280 -5.51 -6.77 -28.73
N LYS A 281 -4.66 -7.49 -28.01
CA LYS A 281 -3.56 -6.93 -27.22
C LYS A 281 -2.21 -7.37 -27.81
N ASN A 282 -1.31 -6.42 -27.97
CA ASN A 282 0.11 -6.68 -28.20
C ASN A 282 0.89 -6.25 -26.95
N SER A 283 1.16 -7.21 -26.07
CA SER A 283 1.79 -6.95 -24.77
C SER A 283 3.22 -6.46 -24.90
N LYS A 284 3.98 -6.87 -25.89
CA LYS A 284 5.35 -6.39 -26.13
C LYS A 284 5.42 -4.91 -26.51
N LYS A 285 4.44 -4.45 -27.28
CA LYS A 285 4.37 -3.04 -27.74
C LYS A 285 3.48 -2.19 -26.85
N ASN A 286 2.87 -2.78 -25.82
CA ASN A 286 1.88 -2.13 -24.97
C ASN A 286 0.75 -1.46 -25.77
N GLN A 287 0.23 -2.19 -26.76
CA GLN A 287 -0.80 -1.74 -27.65
C GLN A 287 -2.06 -2.57 -27.46
N ASN A 288 -3.20 -1.91 -27.49
CA ASN A 288 -4.50 -2.54 -27.44
C ASN A 288 -5.40 -1.97 -28.54
N PHE A 289 -6.01 -2.85 -29.32
CA PHE A 289 -7.08 -2.53 -30.25
C PHE A 289 -8.36 -3.14 -29.73
N SER A 290 -9.43 -2.37 -29.61
CA SER A 290 -10.73 -2.86 -29.16
C SER A 290 -11.84 -2.48 -30.13
N TYR A 291 -12.81 -3.36 -30.24
CA TYR A 291 -14.07 -3.19 -30.94
C TYR A 291 -15.20 -3.40 -29.93
N ASP A 292 -16.13 -2.44 -29.84
CA ASP A 292 -17.13 -2.36 -28.77
C ASP A 292 -18.29 -3.36 -28.94
N GLY A 293 -18.41 -4.06 -30.12
CA GLY A 293 -19.52 -4.99 -30.38
C GLY A 293 -20.83 -4.28 -30.73
N LEU A 294 -21.90 -5.07 -30.79
CA LEU A 294 -23.25 -4.62 -31.15
C LEU A 294 -24.32 -4.95 -30.10
N THR A 295 -23.97 -5.67 -29.04
CA THR A 295 -24.91 -6.18 -28.02
C THR A 295 -24.69 -5.62 -26.63
N ASP A 296 -23.79 -4.68 -26.46
CA ASP A 296 -23.64 -3.97 -25.17
C ASP A 296 -24.92 -3.17 -24.87
N LEU A 297 -25.24 -2.99 -23.58
CA LEU A 297 -26.44 -2.24 -23.13
C LEU A 297 -26.54 -0.83 -23.71
N THR A 298 -25.41 -0.25 -24.12
CA THR A 298 -25.33 1.06 -24.78
C THR A 298 -25.35 1.00 -26.29
N SER A 299 -25.21 -0.18 -26.88
CA SER A 299 -25.11 -0.36 -28.33
C SER A 299 -26.45 -0.18 -29.04
N PHE A 300 -27.54 -0.56 -28.40
CA PHE A 300 -28.87 -0.38 -28.97
C PHE A 300 -29.73 0.48 -28.04
N SER A 301 -30.18 1.62 -28.53
CA SER A 301 -30.96 2.57 -27.75
C SER A 301 -32.06 3.22 -28.59
N TYR A 302 -32.97 3.93 -27.94
CA TYR A 302 -34.04 4.68 -28.57
C TYR A 302 -34.04 6.14 -28.13
N ASN A 303 -34.17 7.05 -29.07
CA ASN A 303 -34.46 8.47 -28.81
C ASN A 303 -35.45 9.02 -29.80
N THR A 304 -36.09 10.15 -29.49
CA THR A 304 -37.16 10.72 -30.31
C THR A 304 -36.72 11.27 -31.66
N VAL A 305 -35.43 11.50 -31.88
CA VAL A 305 -34.87 12.05 -33.11
C VAL A 305 -34.52 10.91 -34.06
N GLN A 306 -33.81 9.91 -33.60
CA GLN A 306 -33.27 8.82 -34.38
C GLN A 306 -34.18 7.59 -34.44
N GLY A 307 -35.23 7.55 -33.59
CA GLY A 307 -35.93 6.31 -33.29
C GLY A 307 -35.00 5.33 -32.59
N TYR A 308 -35.03 4.09 -33.03
CA TYR A 308 -34.00 3.12 -32.65
C TYR A 308 -32.65 3.53 -33.25
N ASN A 309 -31.60 3.34 -32.51
CA ASN A 309 -30.24 3.61 -32.98
C ASN A 309 -29.27 2.55 -32.51
N LEU A 310 -28.25 2.31 -33.34
CA LEU A 310 -27.20 1.35 -33.11
C LEU A 310 -25.88 2.08 -32.96
N ASN A 311 -25.16 1.80 -31.85
CA ASN A 311 -23.87 2.37 -31.54
C ASN A 311 -22.82 1.26 -31.53
N SER A 312 -21.64 1.58 -32.06
CA SER A 312 -20.46 0.73 -31.96
C SER A 312 -19.21 1.60 -32.10
N GLY A 313 -18.04 1.03 -31.84
CA GLY A 313 -16.81 1.80 -31.95
C GLY A 313 -15.58 0.93 -32.01
N PHE A 314 -14.49 1.60 -32.38
CA PHE A 314 -13.14 1.05 -32.34
C PHE A 314 -12.27 1.96 -31.49
N ALA A 315 -11.36 1.36 -30.72
CA ALA A 315 -10.34 2.14 -30.04
C ALA A 315 -8.98 1.47 -30.22
N PHE A 316 -7.97 2.30 -30.42
CA PHE A 316 -6.56 1.91 -30.40
C PHE A 316 -5.87 2.67 -29.29
N THR A 317 -5.20 1.97 -28.40
CA THR A 317 -4.48 2.57 -27.27
C THR A 317 -3.05 2.06 -27.28
N THR A 318 -2.10 2.95 -27.12
CA THR A 318 -0.70 2.62 -26.83
C THR A 318 -0.29 3.25 -25.53
N PHE A 319 0.45 2.53 -24.71
CA PHE A 319 0.86 2.93 -23.38
C PHE A 319 2.37 2.75 -23.21
N ASN A 320 3.02 3.72 -22.57
CA ASN A 320 4.42 3.61 -22.20
C ASN A 320 4.51 3.40 -20.69
N GLU A 321 4.95 2.20 -20.29
CA GLU A 321 5.03 1.79 -18.88
C GLU A 321 6.06 2.57 -18.08
N GLU A 322 7.17 2.98 -18.72
CA GLU A 322 8.26 3.66 -18.02
C GLU A 322 7.86 5.06 -17.55
N ASN A 323 7.11 5.77 -18.37
CA ASN A 323 6.76 7.16 -18.09
C ASN A 323 5.25 7.41 -17.95
N GLY A 324 4.41 6.35 -18.01
CA GLY A 324 2.96 6.44 -17.84
C GLY A 324 2.21 7.26 -18.90
N LYS A 325 2.87 7.61 -20.00
CA LYS A 325 2.24 8.31 -21.13
C LYS A 325 1.40 7.34 -21.93
N TYR A 326 0.31 7.82 -22.49
CA TYR A 326 -0.51 7.02 -23.40
C TYR A 326 -1.11 7.86 -24.52
N THR A 327 -1.40 7.19 -25.62
CA THR A 327 -2.17 7.74 -26.73
C THR A 327 -3.35 6.83 -26.98
N ARG A 328 -4.53 7.41 -27.15
CA ARG A 328 -5.75 6.70 -27.48
C ARG A 328 -6.45 7.38 -28.66
N LEU A 329 -6.75 6.59 -29.66
CA LEU A 329 -7.64 6.95 -30.76
C LEU A 329 -8.93 6.17 -30.57
N LYS A 330 -10.07 6.84 -30.52
CA LYS A 330 -11.40 6.19 -30.50
C LYS A 330 -12.25 6.72 -31.64
N SER A 331 -12.92 5.83 -32.35
CA SER A 331 -13.95 6.18 -33.34
C SER A 331 -15.26 5.54 -32.91
N THR A 332 -16.31 6.33 -32.78
CA THR A 332 -17.65 5.82 -32.45
C THR A 332 -18.57 6.02 -33.65
N PHE A 333 -19.33 5.00 -33.97
CA PHE A 333 -20.31 4.98 -35.08
C PHE A 333 -21.69 4.91 -34.46
N ASN A 334 -22.59 5.78 -34.90
CA ASN A 334 -23.99 5.76 -34.50
C ASN A 334 -24.87 5.77 -35.78
N TYR A 335 -25.76 4.79 -35.92
CA TYR A 335 -26.72 4.74 -36.98
C TYR A 335 -28.14 4.90 -36.44
N GLY A 336 -28.85 5.93 -36.89
CA GLY A 336 -30.23 6.21 -36.51
C GLY A 336 -31.18 5.68 -37.57
N PHE A 337 -32.01 4.71 -37.19
CA PHE A 337 -32.92 4.00 -38.16
C PHE A 337 -34.02 4.91 -38.67
N ALA A 338 -34.58 5.81 -37.89
CA ALA A 338 -35.64 6.72 -38.34
C ALA A 338 -35.14 7.83 -39.27
N GLU A 339 -33.88 8.20 -39.15
CA GLU A 339 -33.25 9.23 -39.98
C GLU A 339 -32.47 8.66 -41.17
N ASP A 340 -32.25 7.35 -41.21
CA ASP A 340 -31.38 6.67 -42.19
C ASP A 340 -30.01 7.33 -42.31
N ARG A 341 -29.39 7.63 -41.16
CA ARG A 341 -28.15 8.44 -41.10
C ARG A 341 -27.08 7.82 -40.22
N LEU A 342 -25.90 7.63 -40.81
CA LEU A 342 -24.69 7.26 -40.09
C LEU A 342 -23.96 8.50 -39.59
N ARG A 343 -23.61 8.50 -38.33
CA ARG A 343 -22.77 9.51 -37.68
C ARG A 343 -21.47 8.88 -37.20
N VAL A 344 -20.40 9.61 -37.31
CA VAL A 344 -19.06 9.18 -36.89
C VAL A 344 -18.44 10.27 -36.04
N LEU A 345 -17.97 9.88 -34.86
CA LEU A 345 -17.24 10.75 -33.93
C LEU A 345 -15.85 10.17 -33.71
N GLY A 346 -14.83 10.94 -34.01
CA GLY A 346 -13.44 10.65 -33.70
C GLY A 346 -13.00 11.34 -32.42
N ASN A 347 -12.23 10.65 -31.61
CA ASN A 347 -11.61 11.20 -30.40
C ASN A 347 -10.14 10.79 -30.35
N PHE A 348 -9.25 11.78 -30.17
CA PHE A 348 -7.84 11.59 -29.94
C PHE A 348 -7.50 12.07 -28.54
N ILE A 349 -6.82 11.25 -27.74
CA ILE A 349 -6.35 11.60 -26.41
C ILE A 349 -4.87 11.25 -26.32
N HIS A 350 -4.07 12.22 -25.87
CA HIS A 350 -2.66 12.00 -25.58
C HIS A 350 -2.28 12.60 -24.23
N ARG A 351 -1.82 11.75 -23.30
CA ARG A 351 -1.21 12.17 -22.04
C ARG A 351 0.28 12.34 -22.25
N PHE A 352 0.76 13.58 -22.17
CA PHE A 352 2.17 13.90 -22.41
C PHE A 352 2.95 14.22 -21.13
N ASN A 353 2.26 14.48 -20.01
CA ASN A 353 2.91 14.67 -18.72
C ASN A 353 2.17 13.88 -17.64
N THR A 354 2.93 13.08 -16.87
CA THR A 354 2.40 12.21 -15.82
C THR A 354 2.51 12.78 -14.41
N GLN A 355 3.31 13.83 -14.22
CA GLN A 355 3.41 14.50 -12.92
C GLN A 355 2.18 15.38 -12.64
N ASN A 356 1.75 16.14 -13.64
CA ASN A 356 0.57 17.00 -13.54
C ASN A 356 -0.63 16.49 -14.35
N TYR A 357 -0.54 15.27 -14.91
CA TYR A 357 -1.55 14.61 -15.72
C TYR A 357 -2.00 15.41 -16.97
N ALA A 358 -1.12 16.27 -17.49
CA ALA A 358 -1.45 17.08 -18.66
C ALA A 358 -1.78 16.18 -19.86
N THR A 359 -2.98 16.39 -20.40
CA THR A 359 -3.60 15.57 -21.45
C THR A 359 -4.18 16.48 -22.52
N LEU A 360 -3.85 16.21 -23.77
CA LEU A 360 -4.52 16.80 -24.93
C LEU A 360 -5.66 15.89 -25.35
N SER A 361 -6.85 16.45 -25.52
CA SER A 361 -8.00 15.75 -26.09
C SER A 361 -8.57 16.56 -27.27
N VAL A 362 -8.73 15.90 -28.40
CA VAL A 362 -9.31 16.49 -29.61
C VAL A 362 -10.42 15.56 -30.08
N SER A 363 -11.62 16.11 -30.28
CA SER A 363 -12.77 15.37 -30.79
C SER A 363 -13.34 16.07 -31.99
N GLY A 364 -13.81 15.32 -32.97
CA GLY A 364 -14.44 15.86 -34.17
C GLY A 364 -15.33 14.82 -34.87
N GLY A 365 -16.37 15.26 -35.48
CA GLY A 365 -17.31 14.38 -36.18
C GLY A 365 -18.73 14.94 -36.19
N THR A 366 -19.67 14.02 -36.43
CA THR A 366 -21.11 14.32 -36.45
C THR A 366 -21.77 13.72 -35.22
N THR A 367 -22.56 14.54 -34.50
CA THR A 367 -23.37 14.10 -33.33
C THR A 367 -24.84 14.34 -33.60
N VAL A 368 -25.71 13.84 -32.72
CA VAL A 368 -27.17 14.13 -32.75
C VAL A 368 -27.39 15.55 -32.23
#